data_9227d2255250f60f7bdad1c2c610b2ce
#
_entry.id   9227d2255250f60f7bdad1c2c610b2ce
#
_cell.length_a   1.000
_cell.length_b   1.000
_cell.length_c   1.000
_cell.angle_alpha   90.00
_cell.angle_beta   90.00
_cell.angle_gamma   90.00
#
_symmetry.space_group_name_H-M   'P 1'
#
loop_
_entity.id
_entity.type
_entity.pdbx_description
1 polymer ?
#
loop_
_entity_poly.entity_id
_entity_poly.type
_entity_poly.pdbx_seq_one_letter_code
_entity_poly.pdbx_strand_id
1 'polypeptide(L)'
;MADLKSTFLNVYSVLKSELLNDPAFEFSDDARQWIDRMLDYNVPGGKLNRGLSVIDSYKLLKEGEALTDDEIFLASALGWCIEWLQAYFLVLDDIMDNSHTRRGQPCWFRVPKVGLIAANDGVLLRNHIPRILKNHFKGKPYYVDLLDLFNEVEFQTASGQMIDLITTLEGEKDLSKYTLTLHRRIVQYKTAYYSFYLPVACALLMAGENLDNHVDVKNILVEMGTYFQVQDDYLDCFGDPETIGKIGTDIEDFKCSWLVVKALELSNEQQKRILHEHYGKPDPANVAKVKALYNELNLKGVFEEYESQSYEKIVNSIEAHPSKAVQAVLKSFLAKIYKRQK
;
A
#
# COMPACT_ATOMS: atom_id res chain seq x y z
N MET A 1 23.39 17.15 -9.18
CA MET A 1 22.06 17.11 -8.54
C MET A 1 22.10 16.07 -7.43
N ALA A 2 21.86 16.48 -6.17
CA ALA A 2 21.68 15.51 -5.11
C ALA A 2 20.56 14.55 -5.53
N ASP A 3 20.77 13.26 -5.36
CA ASP A 3 19.78 12.25 -5.65
C ASP A 3 18.50 12.57 -4.84
N LEU A 4 17.35 12.59 -5.50
CA LEU A 4 16.05 12.90 -4.87
C LEU A 4 15.80 12.00 -3.65
N LYS A 5 16.21 10.76 -3.72
CA LYS A 5 16.12 9.81 -2.61
C LYS A 5 16.96 10.24 -1.42
N SER A 6 18.19 10.73 -1.64
CA SER A 6 19.05 11.25 -0.57
C SER A 6 18.42 12.47 0.11
N THR A 7 17.86 13.40 -0.66
CA THR A 7 17.13 14.55 -0.13
C THR A 7 15.91 14.10 0.69
N PHE A 8 15.15 13.14 0.20
CA PHE A 8 13.99 12.56 0.89
C PHE A 8 14.41 11.93 2.24
N LEU A 9 15.49 11.16 2.26
CA LEU A 9 16.03 10.56 3.49
C LEU A 9 16.53 11.62 4.48
N ASN A 10 17.10 12.73 4.03
CA ASN A 10 17.50 13.83 4.91
C ASN A 10 16.28 14.45 5.61
N VAL A 11 15.15 14.58 4.91
CA VAL A 11 13.90 15.06 5.52
C VAL A 11 13.42 14.11 6.62
N TYR A 12 13.52 12.79 6.42
CA TYR A 12 13.20 11.83 7.49
C TYR A 12 13.98 12.12 8.78
N SER A 13 15.28 12.36 8.66
CA SER A 13 16.13 12.66 9.82
C SER A 13 15.66 13.92 10.56
N VAL A 14 15.24 14.93 9.83
CA VAL A 14 14.68 16.16 10.42
C VAL A 14 13.37 15.87 11.16
N LEU A 15 12.43 15.19 10.50
CA LEU A 15 11.13 14.85 11.10
C LEU A 15 11.28 13.96 12.34
N LYS A 16 12.17 12.97 12.28
CA LYS A 16 12.48 12.11 13.42
C LYS A 16 13.03 12.93 14.59
N SER A 17 13.99 13.80 14.35
CA SER A 17 14.57 14.66 15.37
C SER A 17 13.52 15.55 16.05
N GLU A 18 12.61 16.11 15.28
CA GLU A 18 11.51 16.93 15.81
C GLU A 18 10.57 16.13 16.71
N LEU A 19 10.24 14.89 16.33
CA LEU A 19 9.39 14.01 17.14
C LEU A 19 10.07 13.59 18.44
N LEU A 20 11.36 13.29 18.41
CA LEU A 20 12.14 12.90 19.59
C LEU A 20 12.32 14.06 20.58
N ASN A 21 12.34 15.29 20.11
CA ASN A 21 12.57 16.49 20.90
C ASN A 21 11.33 17.41 20.97
N ASP A 22 10.13 16.85 20.77
CA ASP A 22 8.89 17.62 20.82
C ASP A 22 8.73 18.27 22.21
N PRO A 23 8.64 19.60 22.30
CA PRO A 23 8.57 20.31 23.57
C PRO A 23 7.27 20.07 24.35
N ALA A 24 6.25 19.48 23.70
CA ALA A 24 5.00 19.11 24.37
C ALA A 24 5.13 17.84 25.23
N PHE A 25 6.25 17.10 25.12
CA PHE A 25 6.48 15.86 25.83
C PHE A 25 7.85 15.88 26.53
N GLU A 26 7.86 15.48 27.79
CA GLU A 26 9.07 15.30 28.59
C GLU A 26 9.51 13.83 28.54
N PHE A 27 10.07 13.42 27.40
CA PHE A 27 10.58 12.06 27.27
C PHE A 27 11.84 11.84 28.09
N SER A 28 11.90 10.72 28.82
CA SER A 28 13.15 10.21 29.39
C SER A 28 14.10 9.74 28.27
N ASP A 29 15.37 9.57 28.60
CA ASP A 29 16.35 9.06 27.65
C ASP A 29 15.98 7.65 27.15
N ASP A 30 15.46 6.80 28.03
CA ASP A 30 14.98 5.46 27.64
C ASP A 30 13.82 5.54 26.64
N ALA A 31 12.87 6.46 26.86
CA ALA A 31 11.75 6.65 25.93
C ALA A 31 12.23 7.16 24.56
N ARG A 32 13.17 8.11 24.54
CA ARG A 32 13.78 8.59 23.28
C ARG A 32 14.50 7.48 22.54
N GLN A 33 15.29 6.68 23.24
CA GLN A 33 16.00 5.54 22.62
C GLN A 33 15.02 4.50 22.05
N TRP A 34 13.93 4.23 22.76
CA TRP A 34 12.88 3.32 22.25
C TRP A 34 12.25 3.85 20.97
N ILE A 35 11.81 5.12 20.97
CA ILE A 35 11.17 5.74 19.81
C ILE A 35 12.14 5.81 18.63
N ASP A 36 13.39 6.21 18.86
CA ASP A 36 14.43 6.31 17.84
C ASP A 36 14.64 4.96 17.14
N ARG A 37 14.84 3.90 17.92
CA ARG A 37 14.99 2.53 17.40
C ARG A 37 13.74 2.04 16.66
N MET A 38 12.56 2.26 17.23
CA MET A 38 11.28 1.88 16.66
C MET A 38 11.04 2.56 15.31
N LEU A 39 11.33 3.85 15.19
CA LEU A 39 11.22 4.61 13.96
C LEU A 39 12.17 4.07 12.89
N ASP A 40 13.46 3.94 13.19
CA ASP A 40 14.46 3.48 12.23
C ASP A 40 14.21 2.04 11.76
N TYR A 41 13.64 1.20 12.62
CA TYR A 41 13.31 -0.16 12.26
C TYR A 41 12.11 -0.25 11.30
N ASN A 42 11.09 0.58 11.48
CA ASN A 42 9.79 0.40 10.82
C ASN A 42 9.51 1.36 9.67
N VAL A 43 10.05 2.59 9.69
CA VAL A 43 9.64 3.64 8.75
C VAL A 43 10.48 3.68 7.47
N PRO A 44 11.83 3.83 7.49
CA PRO A 44 12.61 4.12 6.27
C PRO A 44 13.02 2.87 5.47
N GLY A 45 12.72 1.68 5.93
CA GLY A 45 13.29 0.42 5.40
C GLY A 45 12.68 -0.10 4.11
N GLY A 46 11.67 0.57 3.54
CA GLY A 46 11.00 0.16 2.31
C GLY A 46 11.61 0.73 1.03
N LYS A 47 10.93 0.51 -0.10
CA LYS A 47 11.32 1.09 -1.40
C LYS A 47 11.06 2.59 -1.47
N LEU A 48 10.24 3.14 -0.57
CA LEU A 48 9.85 4.55 -0.45
C LEU A 48 9.09 5.10 -1.68
N ASN A 49 8.54 4.23 -2.50
CA ASN A 49 7.87 4.63 -3.75
C ASN A 49 6.65 5.51 -3.50
N ARG A 50 5.88 5.25 -2.44
CA ARG A 50 4.68 6.04 -2.11
C ARG A 50 5.05 7.46 -1.71
N GLY A 51 6.03 7.59 -0.82
CA GLY A 51 6.52 8.89 -0.38
C GLY A 51 7.16 9.70 -1.51
N LEU A 52 8.04 9.08 -2.29
CA LEU A 52 8.67 9.72 -3.44
C LEU A 52 7.67 10.13 -4.52
N SER A 53 6.55 9.42 -4.65
CA SER A 53 5.49 9.74 -5.61
C SER A 53 4.80 11.08 -5.34
N VAL A 54 4.80 11.56 -4.10
CA VAL A 54 4.27 12.91 -3.79
C VAL A 54 5.11 13.98 -4.48
N ILE A 55 6.44 13.88 -4.37
CA ILE A 55 7.38 14.84 -4.97
C ILE A 55 7.30 14.77 -6.49
N ASP A 56 7.33 13.57 -7.05
CA ASP A 56 7.24 13.36 -8.50
C ASP A 56 5.93 13.91 -9.06
N SER A 57 4.81 13.67 -8.39
CA SER A 57 3.50 14.17 -8.79
C SER A 57 3.42 15.70 -8.71
N TYR A 58 3.91 16.27 -7.62
CA TYR A 58 3.91 17.73 -7.47
C TYR A 58 4.77 18.41 -8.52
N LYS A 59 5.96 17.84 -8.81
CA LYS A 59 6.83 18.34 -9.87
C LYS A 59 6.16 18.33 -11.25
N LEU A 60 5.42 17.28 -11.57
CA LEU A 60 4.70 17.19 -12.84
C LEU A 60 3.54 18.19 -12.91
N LEU A 61 2.84 18.44 -11.79
CA LEU A 61 1.78 19.44 -11.71
C LEU A 61 2.30 20.88 -11.86
N LYS A 62 3.56 21.14 -11.57
CA LYS A 62 4.23 22.43 -11.77
C LYS A 62 4.67 22.66 -13.23
N GLU A 63 4.39 21.76 -14.14
CA GLU A 63 4.56 21.89 -15.60
C GLU A 63 5.96 22.40 -16.06
N GLY A 64 7.00 21.97 -15.39
CA GLY A 64 8.38 22.31 -15.73
C GLY A 64 8.99 23.45 -14.92
N GLU A 65 8.22 24.10 -14.06
CA GLU A 65 8.77 25.02 -13.08
C GLU A 65 9.67 24.27 -12.09
N ALA A 66 10.83 24.84 -11.77
CA ALA A 66 11.71 24.27 -10.76
C ALA A 66 11.08 24.40 -9.36
N LEU A 67 11.12 23.32 -8.59
CA LEU A 67 10.68 23.34 -7.20
C LEU A 67 11.69 24.12 -6.34
N THR A 68 11.20 24.93 -5.44
CA THR A 68 12.02 25.55 -4.38
C THR A 68 12.42 24.50 -3.33
N ASP A 69 13.43 24.80 -2.53
CA ASP A 69 13.85 23.93 -1.42
C ASP A 69 12.72 23.71 -0.40
N ASP A 70 11.91 24.75 -0.14
CA ASP A 70 10.74 24.66 0.74
C ASP A 70 9.64 23.74 0.15
N GLU A 71 9.36 23.85 -1.14
CA GLU A 71 8.42 22.95 -1.82
C GLU A 71 8.89 21.49 -1.80
N ILE A 72 10.19 21.25 -2.03
CA ILE A 72 10.78 19.90 -1.94
C ILE A 72 10.66 19.36 -0.52
N PHE A 73 10.94 20.18 0.50
CA PHE A 73 10.81 19.79 1.89
C PHE A 73 9.35 19.46 2.25
N LEU A 74 8.40 20.29 1.89
CA LEU A 74 6.97 20.07 2.19
C LEU A 74 6.43 18.83 1.47
N ALA A 75 6.74 18.65 0.20
CA ALA A 75 6.35 17.44 -0.54
C ALA A 75 6.97 16.19 0.06
N SER A 76 8.23 16.27 0.50
CA SER A 76 8.91 15.18 1.19
C SER A 76 8.28 14.87 2.55
N ALA A 77 7.90 15.89 3.31
CA ALA A 77 7.22 15.72 4.60
C ALA A 77 5.86 15.00 4.44
N LEU A 78 5.07 15.37 3.42
CA LEU A 78 3.83 14.65 3.09
C LEU A 78 4.12 13.21 2.64
N GLY A 79 5.13 13.01 1.83
CA GLY A 79 5.58 11.69 1.43
C GLY A 79 5.95 10.82 2.63
N TRP A 80 6.65 11.38 3.61
CA TRP A 80 6.98 10.69 4.86
C TRP A 80 5.74 10.41 5.72
N CYS A 81 4.76 11.28 5.76
CA CYS A 81 3.48 10.98 6.42
C CYS A 81 2.83 9.72 5.85
N ILE A 82 2.92 9.51 4.53
CA ILE A 82 2.42 8.30 3.87
C ILE A 82 3.26 7.07 4.24
N GLU A 83 4.58 7.20 4.29
CA GLU A 83 5.46 6.11 4.73
C GLU A 83 5.25 5.78 6.23
N TRP A 84 4.97 6.76 7.09
CA TRP A 84 4.52 6.55 8.47
C TRP A 84 3.18 5.81 8.53
N LEU A 85 2.23 6.20 7.71
CA LEU A 85 0.94 5.52 7.60
C LEU A 85 1.12 4.05 7.23
N GLN A 86 1.92 3.76 6.22
CA GLN A 86 2.23 2.39 5.85
C GLN A 86 2.94 1.64 6.98
N ALA A 87 3.89 2.29 7.66
CA ALA A 87 4.65 1.66 8.75
C ALA A 87 3.74 1.21 9.90
N TYR A 88 2.81 2.05 10.34
CA TYR A 88 1.93 1.65 11.44
C TYR A 88 0.95 0.54 11.02
N PHE A 89 0.42 0.59 9.81
CA PHE A 89 -0.42 -0.50 9.31
C PHE A 89 0.35 -1.81 9.22
N LEU A 90 1.60 -1.79 8.72
CA LEU A 90 2.42 -3.00 8.63
C LEU A 90 2.80 -3.57 10.00
N VAL A 91 3.12 -2.72 10.97
CA VAL A 91 3.41 -3.15 12.34
C VAL A 91 2.22 -3.88 12.95
N LEU A 92 1.01 -3.35 12.78
CA LEU A 92 -0.22 -3.96 13.30
C LEU A 92 -0.67 -5.18 12.49
N ASP A 93 -0.56 -5.12 11.17
CA ASP A 93 -0.87 -6.24 10.26
C ASP A 93 -0.01 -7.48 10.59
N ASP A 94 1.29 -7.29 10.80
CA ASP A 94 2.20 -8.37 11.16
C ASP A 94 1.81 -9.06 12.47
N ILE A 95 1.29 -8.33 13.46
CA ILE A 95 0.76 -8.90 14.70
C ILE A 95 -0.51 -9.70 14.42
N MET A 96 -1.46 -9.13 13.68
CA MET A 96 -2.74 -9.76 13.36
C MET A 96 -2.58 -11.04 12.55
N ASP A 97 -1.64 -11.04 11.59
CA ASP A 97 -1.34 -12.20 10.73
C ASP A 97 -0.31 -13.15 11.34
N ASN A 98 0.24 -12.84 12.53
CA ASN A 98 1.33 -13.60 13.14
C ASN A 98 2.51 -13.83 12.20
N SER A 99 2.86 -12.81 11.41
CA SER A 99 3.91 -12.87 10.40
C SER A 99 5.30 -13.08 11.02
N HIS A 100 6.24 -13.62 10.24
CA HIS A 100 7.61 -13.90 10.72
C HIS A 100 8.60 -12.79 10.33
N THR A 101 8.58 -12.37 9.08
CA THR A 101 9.55 -11.41 8.53
C THR A 101 8.87 -10.29 7.76
N ARG A 102 9.54 -9.12 7.78
CA ARG A 102 9.17 -7.93 7.03
C ARG A 102 10.44 -7.26 6.50
N ARG A 103 10.51 -7.02 5.18
CA ARG A 103 11.67 -6.38 4.54
C ARG A 103 13.01 -7.10 4.83
N GLY A 104 12.99 -8.43 4.86
CA GLY A 104 14.17 -9.26 5.07
C GLY A 104 14.66 -9.34 6.52
N GLN A 105 13.91 -8.83 7.49
CA GLN A 105 14.23 -8.89 8.92
C GLN A 105 13.00 -9.35 9.73
N PRO A 106 13.16 -9.75 11.02
CA PRO A 106 12.02 -10.14 11.85
C PRO A 106 10.96 -9.03 11.90
N CYS A 107 9.67 -9.39 11.93
CA CYS A 107 8.62 -8.41 12.22
C CYS A 107 8.90 -7.73 13.57
N TRP A 108 8.55 -6.46 13.71
CA TRP A 108 8.88 -5.67 14.90
C TRP A 108 8.45 -6.34 16.21
N PHE A 109 7.24 -6.91 16.27
CA PHE A 109 6.75 -7.60 17.47
C PHE A 109 7.55 -8.86 17.84
N ARG A 110 8.35 -9.41 16.91
CA ARG A 110 9.22 -10.58 17.14
C ARG A 110 10.62 -10.20 17.61
N VAL A 111 10.96 -8.92 17.57
CA VAL A 111 12.24 -8.43 18.09
C VAL A 111 12.28 -8.65 19.61
N PRO A 112 13.40 -9.16 20.18
CA PRO A 112 13.52 -9.39 21.62
C PRO A 112 13.14 -8.15 22.43
N LYS A 113 12.35 -8.34 23.48
CA LYS A 113 11.81 -7.32 24.39
C LYS A 113 10.73 -6.40 23.81
N VAL A 114 10.36 -6.54 22.54
CA VAL A 114 9.26 -5.77 21.94
C VAL A 114 7.92 -6.46 22.19
N GLY A 115 7.70 -7.63 21.64
CA GLY A 115 6.44 -8.36 21.83
C GLY A 115 5.22 -7.50 21.50
N LEU A 116 4.17 -7.63 22.31
CA LEU A 116 2.91 -6.88 22.12
C LEU A 116 3.00 -5.37 22.39
N ILE A 117 4.14 -4.87 22.90
CA ILE A 117 4.39 -3.42 22.94
C ILE A 117 4.32 -2.83 21.53
N ALA A 118 4.64 -3.62 20.51
CA ALA A 118 4.48 -3.22 19.12
C ALA A 118 3.06 -2.73 18.77
N ALA A 119 2.02 -3.22 19.44
CA ALA A 119 0.67 -2.72 19.25
C ALA A 119 0.53 -1.24 19.65
N ASN A 120 1.13 -0.85 20.78
CA ASN A 120 1.20 0.56 21.17
C ASN A 120 2.12 1.38 20.27
N ASP A 121 3.23 0.80 19.80
CA ASP A 121 4.11 1.46 18.83
C ASP A 121 3.39 1.78 17.52
N GLY A 122 2.51 0.89 17.06
CA GLY A 122 1.64 1.16 15.91
C GLY A 122 0.73 2.37 16.14
N VAL A 123 0.12 2.49 17.32
CA VAL A 123 -0.70 3.66 17.69
C VAL A 123 0.17 4.92 17.75
N LEU A 124 1.38 4.84 18.30
CA LEU A 124 2.31 5.97 18.36
C LEU A 124 2.73 6.43 16.96
N LEU A 125 3.10 5.52 16.08
CA LEU A 125 3.41 5.81 14.67
C LEU A 125 2.26 6.54 13.97
N ARG A 126 1.03 6.10 14.19
CA ARG A 126 -0.16 6.77 13.65
C ARG A 126 -0.27 8.20 14.18
N ASN A 127 -0.02 8.43 15.46
CA ASN A 127 -0.11 9.75 16.07
C ASN A 127 1.02 10.70 15.64
N HIS A 128 2.12 10.21 15.13
CA HIS A 128 3.19 11.03 14.55
C HIS A 128 2.71 11.81 13.31
N ILE A 129 1.78 11.25 12.52
CA ILE A 129 1.29 11.88 11.29
C ILE A 129 0.68 13.27 11.57
N PRO A 130 -0.35 13.42 12.42
CA PRO A 130 -0.89 14.75 12.71
C PRO A 130 0.11 15.69 13.40
N ARG A 131 1.11 15.15 14.11
CA ARG A 131 2.20 15.97 14.67
C ARG A 131 3.06 16.60 13.57
N ILE A 132 3.46 15.81 12.57
CA ILE A 132 4.22 16.28 11.41
C ILE A 132 3.39 17.31 10.63
N LEU A 133 2.12 17.00 10.36
CA LEU A 133 1.21 17.92 9.65
C LEU A 133 1.05 19.24 10.41
N LYS A 134 0.87 19.20 11.71
CA LYS A 134 0.76 20.39 12.55
C LYS A 134 2.04 21.25 12.49
N ASN A 135 3.21 20.62 12.60
CA ASN A 135 4.48 21.32 12.64
C ASN A 135 4.78 22.07 11.34
N HIS A 136 4.44 21.51 10.20
CA HIS A 136 4.87 22.03 8.90
C HIS A 136 3.74 22.62 8.04
N PHE A 137 2.48 22.28 8.31
CA PHE A 137 1.35 22.64 7.44
C PHE A 137 0.26 23.49 8.11
N LYS A 138 0.30 23.70 9.44
CA LYS A 138 -0.76 24.43 10.16
C LYS A 138 -1.07 25.82 9.58
N GLY A 139 -0.07 26.50 9.02
CA GLY A 139 -0.24 27.81 8.38
C GLY A 139 -0.63 27.77 6.89
N LYS A 140 -0.74 26.58 6.29
CA LYS A 140 -1.07 26.43 4.88
C LYS A 140 -2.58 26.43 4.67
N PRO A 141 -3.08 27.02 3.55
CA PRO A 141 -4.53 27.07 3.26
C PRO A 141 -5.20 25.68 3.22
N TYR A 142 -4.45 24.65 2.81
CA TYR A 142 -4.91 23.26 2.66
C TYR A 142 -4.67 22.37 3.89
N TYR A 143 -4.34 22.96 5.04
CA TYR A 143 -4.03 22.16 6.25
C TYR A 143 -5.20 21.30 6.72
N VAL A 144 -6.40 21.87 6.76
CA VAL A 144 -7.62 21.13 7.15
C VAL A 144 -7.92 20.02 6.14
N ASP A 145 -7.79 20.32 4.85
CA ASP A 145 -7.99 19.35 3.79
C ASP A 145 -7.01 18.18 3.89
N LEU A 146 -5.75 18.42 4.30
CA LEU A 146 -4.79 17.35 4.58
C LEU A 146 -5.21 16.47 5.76
N LEU A 147 -5.68 17.07 6.85
CA LEU A 147 -6.16 16.30 8.01
C LEU A 147 -7.36 15.44 7.63
N ASP A 148 -8.32 15.99 6.90
CA ASP A 148 -9.49 15.26 6.42
C ASP A 148 -9.09 14.13 5.46
N LEU A 149 -8.17 14.39 4.52
CA LEU A 149 -7.67 13.40 3.59
C LEU A 149 -7.01 12.21 4.30
N PHE A 150 -6.09 12.46 5.22
CA PHE A 150 -5.41 11.39 5.97
C PHE A 150 -6.40 10.60 6.83
N ASN A 151 -7.32 11.27 7.53
CA ASN A 151 -8.34 10.59 8.33
C ASN A 151 -9.25 9.71 7.48
N GLU A 152 -9.72 10.20 6.33
CA GLU A 152 -10.56 9.42 5.41
C GLU A 152 -9.83 8.19 4.86
N VAL A 153 -8.59 8.36 4.40
CA VAL A 153 -7.79 7.26 3.85
C VAL A 153 -7.42 6.25 4.93
N GLU A 154 -7.10 6.68 6.15
CA GLU A 154 -6.86 5.79 7.28
C GLU A 154 -8.11 4.96 7.62
N PHE A 155 -9.27 5.59 7.67
CA PHE A 155 -10.55 4.91 7.91
C PHE A 155 -10.84 3.85 6.83
N GLN A 156 -10.65 4.22 5.55
CA GLN A 156 -10.82 3.30 4.42
C GLN A 156 -9.87 2.11 4.52
N THR A 157 -8.58 2.36 4.83
CA THR A 157 -7.56 1.32 4.94
C THR A 157 -7.82 0.37 6.10
N ALA A 158 -8.18 0.89 7.27
CA ALA A 158 -8.55 0.08 8.43
C ALA A 158 -9.81 -0.76 8.17
N SER A 159 -10.80 -0.19 7.48
CA SER A 159 -12.01 -0.90 7.08
C SER A 159 -11.71 -2.03 6.08
N GLY A 160 -10.82 -1.79 5.13
CA GLY A 160 -10.34 -2.82 4.19
C GLY A 160 -9.59 -3.95 4.89
N GLN A 161 -8.76 -3.62 5.87
CA GLN A 161 -8.09 -4.61 6.72
C GLN A 161 -9.09 -5.47 7.50
N MET A 162 -10.13 -4.85 8.07
CA MET A 162 -11.20 -5.57 8.76
C MET A 162 -11.89 -6.56 7.81
N ILE A 163 -12.26 -6.13 6.60
CA ILE A 163 -12.91 -7.01 5.62
C ILE A 163 -12.00 -8.20 5.29
N ASP A 164 -10.71 -7.96 5.07
CA ASP A 164 -9.73 -9.02 4.81
C ASP A 164 -9.64 -10.02 5.98
N LEU A 165 -9.52 -9.53 7.20
CA LEU A 165 -9.43 -10.36 8.40
C LEU A 165 -10.68 -11.22 8.63
N ILE A 166 -11.88 -10.64 8.55
CA ILE A 166 -13.11 -11.41 8.77
C ILE A 166 -13.41 -12.40 7.65
N THR A 167 -12.82 -12.22 6.48
CA THR A 167 -12.93 -13.15 5.34
C THR A 167 -12.15 -14.45 5.59
N THR A 168 -11.14 -14.41 6.45
CA THR A 168 -10.25 -15.53 6.76
C THR A 168 -10.38 -16.02 8.21
N LEU A 169 -11.53 -15.81 8.86
CA LEU A 169 -11.76 -16.26 10.23
C LEU A 169 -11.51 -17.76 10.38
N GLU A 170 -10.79 -18.10 11.44
CA GLU A 170 -10.50 -19.49 11.77
C GLU A 170 -11.81 -20.28 12.02
N GLY A 171 -11.94 -21.42 11.35
CA GLY A 171 -13.14 -22.26 11.41
C GLY A 171 -14.33 -21.85 10.52
N GLU A 172 -14.25 -20.70 9.85
CA GLU A 172 -15.30 -20.20 8.96
C GLU A 172 -14.88 -20.12 7.49
N LYS A 173 -13.95 -20.98 7.07
CA LYS A 173 -13.43 -21.00 5.69
C LYS A 173 -14.52 -21.45 4.70
N ASP A 174 -15.04 -20.49 3.93
CA ASP A 174 -16.11 -20.71 2.96
C ASP A 174 -15.78 -20.05 1.61
N LEU A 175 -15.33 -20.84 0.65
CA LEU A 175 -15.00 -20.37 -0.71
C LEU A 175 -16.21 -19.82 -1.47
N SER A 176 -17.45 -20.17 -1.09
CA SER A 176 -18.64 -19.66 -1.77
C SER A 176 -18.81 -18.15 -1.64
N LYS A 177 -18.16 -17.55 -0.63
CA LYS A 177 -18.14 -16.09 -0.41
C LYS A 177 -17.14 -15.36 -1.30
N TYR A 178 -16.21 -16.07 -1.94
CA TYR A 178 -15.12 -15.49 -2.73
C TYR A 178 -15.61 -15.12 -4.12
N THR A 179 -15.78 -13.82 -4.33
CA THR A 179 -16.26 -13.22 -5.57
C THR A 179 -15.32 -12.10 -6.01
N LEU A 180 -15.36 -11.71 -7.28
CA LEU A 180 -14.64 -10.52 -7.76
C LEU A 180 -15.08 -9.24 -7.01
N THR A 181 -16.34 -9.15 -6.63
CA THR A 181 -16.85 -8.02 -5.85
C THR A 181 -16.20 -7.95 -4.47
N LEU A 182 -16.07 -9.09 -3.78
CA LEU A 182 -15.39 -9.13 -2.47
C LEU A 182 -13.90 -8.81 -2.62
N HIS A 183 -13.22 -9.45 -3.57
CA HIS A 183 -11.82 -9.17 -3.87
C HIS A 183 -11.58 -7.69 -4.14
N ARG A 184 -12.41 -7.08 -5.01
CA ARG A 184 -12.32 -5.66 -5.33
C ARG A 184 -12.50 -4.76 -4.10
N ARG A 185 -13.44 -5.06 -3.21
CA ARG A 185 -13.63 -4.30 -1.96
C ARG A 185 -12.41 -4.36 -1.06
N ILE A 186 -11.86 -5.55 -0.84
CA ILE A 186 -10.67 -5.72 -0.02
C ILE A 186 -9.54 -4.88 -0.58
N VAL A 187 -9.23 -5.04 -1.86
CA VAL A 187 -8.12 -4.37 -2.54
C VAL A 187 -8.29 -2.86 -2.56
N GLN A 188 -9.48 -2.40 -2.92
CA GLN A 188 -9.80 -0.98 -3.02
C GLN A 188 -9.58 -0.27 -1.69
N TYR A 189 -10.13 -0.80 -0.61
CA TYR A 189 -10.06 -0.18 0.71
C TYR A 189 -8.75 -0.45 1.44
N LYS A 190 -8.24 -1.68 1.44
CA LYS A 190 -7.01 -2.03 2.16
C LYS A 190 -5.77 -1.38 1.53
N THR A 191 -5.71 -1.23 0.21
CA THR A 191 -4.47 -0.89 -0.50
C THR A 191 -4.56 0.30 -1.45
N ALA A 192 -5.60 0.38 -2.30
CA ALA A 192 -5.62 1.30 -3.43
C ALA A 192 -5.64 2.77 -3.00
N TYR A 193 -6.43 3.13 -2.00
CA TYR A 193 -6.55 4.51 -1.56
C TYR A 193 -5.25 5.06 -1.01
N TYR A 194 -4.59 4.39 -0.08
CA TYR A 194 -3.36 4.93 0.51
C TYR A 194 -2.14 4.84 -0.41
N SER A 195 -2.10 3.82 -1.27
CA SER A 195 -0.93 3.58 -2.12
C SER A 195 -0.93 4.38 -3.42
N PHE A 196 -2.11 4.62 -3.99
CA PHE A 196 -2.25 5.26 -5.30
C PHE A 196 -2.90 6.63 -5.20
N TYR A 197 -4.04 6.75 -4.52
CA TYR A 197 -4.76 8.00 -4.44
C TYR A 197 -4.09 9.01 -3.50
N LEU A 198 -3.70 8.60 -2.30
CA LEU A 198 -3.18 9.52 -1.27
C LEU A 198 -1.94 10.33 -1.74
N PRO A 199 -0.92 9.74 -2.41
CA PRO A 199 0.22 10.51 -2.87
C PRO A 199 -0.15 11.61 -3.86
N VAL A 200 -1.05 11.33 -4.80
CA VAL A 200 -1.50 12.30 -5.81
C VAL A 200 -2.40 13.35 -5.18
N ALA A 201 -3.30 12.95 -4.28
CA ALA A 201 -4.16 13.88 -3.56
C ALA A 201 -3.35 14.89 -2.74
N CYS A 202 -2.29 14.45 -2.06
CA CYS A 202 -1.35 15.35 -1.36
C CYS A 202 -0.72 16.36 -2.32
N ALA A 203 -0.26 15.91 -3.48
CA ALA A 203 0.34 16.79 -4.49
C ALA A 203 -0.67 17.80 -5.06
N LEU A 204 -1.91 17.37 -5.32
CA LEU A 204 -2.99 18.24 -5.78
C LEU A 204 -3.32 19.33 -4.74
N LEU A 205 -3.42 18.98 -3.46
CA LEU A 205 -3.65 19.95 -2.39
C LEU A 205 -2.50 20.97 -2.29
N MET A 206 -1.25 20.53 -2.40
CA MET A 206 -0.10 21.45 -2.45
C MET A 206 -0.14 22.38 -3.66
N ALA A 207 -0.67 21.92 -4.79
CA ALA A 207 -0.86 22.73 -5.99
C ALA A 207 -2.06 23.69 -5.91
N GLY A 208 -2.79 23.70 -4.79
CA GLY A 208 -3.96 24.56 -4.58
C GLY A 208 -5.25 24.06 -5.20
N GLU A 209 -5.28 22.78 -5.58
CA GLU A 209 -6.45 22.16 -6.20
C GLU A 209 -7.48 21.71 -5.15
N ASN A 210 -8.76 21.71 -5.53
CA ASN A 210 -9.83 21.11 -4.75
C ASN A 210 -10.03 19.66 -5.19
N LEU A 211 -9.93 18.72 -4.25
CA LEU A 211 -10.06 17.27 -4.52
C LEU A 211 -11.44 16.88 -5.07
N ASP A 212 -12.49 17.64 -4.75
CA ASP A 212 -13.85 17.39 -5.28
C ASP A 212 -13.93 17.55 -6.80
N ASN A 213 -13.02 18.32 -7.39
CA ASN A 213 -12.91 18.49 -8.83
C ASN A 213 -12.10 17.37 -9.52
N HIS A 214 -11.53 16.44 -8.75
CA HIS A 214 -10.66 15.37 -9.23
C HIS A 214 -11.17 13.98 -8.88
N VAL A 215 -12.49 13.78 -8.88
CA VAL A 215 -13.12 12.47 -8.61
C VAL A 215 -12.74 11.43 -9.69
N ASP A 216 -12.61 11.86 -10.93
CA ASP A 216 -12.13 11.05 -12.04
C ASP A 216 -10.69 10.56 -11.82
N VAL A 217 -9.80 11.43 -11.34
CA VAL A 217 -8.42 11.08 -10.96
C VAL A 217 -8.41 10.02 -9.85
N LYS A 218 -9.22 10.21 -8.82
CA LYS A 218 -9.40 9.24 -7.74
C LYS A 218 -9.82 7.88 -8.29
N ASN A 219 -10.80 7.83 -9.15
CA ASN A 219 -11.32 6.61 -9.75
C ASN A 219 -10.25 5.90 -10.60
N ILE A 220 -9.49 6.63 -11.42
CA ILE A 220 -8.40 6.07 -12.23
C ILE A 220 -7.31 5.47 -11.33
N LEU A 221 -6.91 6.16 -10.27
CA LEU A 221 -5.89 5.69 -9.33
C LEU A 221 -6.34 4.46 -8.54
N VAL A 222 -7.61 4.39 -8.18
CA VAL A 222 -8.20 3.18 -7.55
C VAL A 222 -8.19 1.99 -8.51
N GLU A 223 -8.50 2.20 -9.79
CA GLU A 223 -8.36 1.15 -10.81
C GLU A 223 -6.91 0.69 -10.98
N MET A 224 -5.94 1.61 -10.96
CA MET A 224 -4.51 1.25 -10.94
C MET A 224 -4.14 0.41 -9.73
N GLY A 225 -4.64 0.76 -8.55
CA GLY A 225 -4.42 0.00 -7.32
C GLY A 225 -5.02 -1.40 -7.38
N THR A 226 -6.18 -1.55 -7.99
CA THR A 226 -6.80 -2.85 -8.23
C THR A 226 -5.94 -3.70 -9.18
N TYR A 227 -5.52 -3.13 -10.29
CA TYR A 227 -4.61 -3.79 -11.24
C TYR A 227 -3.30 -4.21 -10.58
N PHE A 228 -2.70 -3.33 -9.79
CA PHE A 228 -1.47 -3.61 -9.03
C PHE A 228 -1.64 -4.80 -8.08
N GLN A 229 -2.77 -4.89 -7.38
CA GLN A 229 -3.01 -5.99 -6.45
C GLN A 229 -3.29 -7.31 -7.17
N VAL A 230 -3.99 -7.28 -8.30
CA VAL A 230 -4.16 -8.49 -9.12
C VAL A 230 -2.80 -9.01 -9.61
N GLN A 231 -1.87 -8.13 -9.96
CA GLN A 231 -0.48 -8.52 -10.25
C GLN A 231 0.21 -9.14 -9.02
N ASP A 232 0.00 -8.57 -7.83
CA ASP A 232 0.57 -9.11 -6.59
C ASP A 232 0.06 -10.54 -6.33
N ASP A 233 -1.25 -10.76 -6.45
CA ASP A 233 -1.86 -12.08 -6.31
C ASP A 233 -1.30 -13.08 -7.34
N TYR A 234 -1.11 -12.63 -8.58
CA TYR A 234 -0.50 -13.46 -9.63
C TYR A 234 0.96 -13.80 -9.31
N LEU A 235 1.75 -12.81 -8.92
CA LEU A 235 3.17 -12.98 -8.59
C LEU A 235 3.35 -13.83 -7.32
N ASP A 236 2.44 -13.75 -6.34
CA ASP A 236 2.46 -14.59 -5.16
C ASP A 236 2.45 -16.09 -5.51
N CYS A 237 1.67 -16.47 -6.51
CA CYS A 237 1.54 -17.85 -6.96
C CYS A 237 2.58 -18.28 -8.02
N PHE A 238 2.80 -17.44 -9.03
CA PHE A 238 3.55 -17.78 -10.24
C PHE A 238 4.91 -17.09 -10.36
N GLY A 239 5.19 -16.13 -9.50
CA GLY A 239 6.44 -15.40 -9.55
C GLY A 239 7.60 -16.19 -8.98
N ASP A 240 8.81 -15.85 -9.43
CA ASP A 240 10.04 -16.41 -8.88
C ASP A 240 10.35 -15.80 -7.50
N PRO A 241 10.42 -16.61 -6.42
CA PRO A 241 10.68 -16.10 -5.07
C PRO A 241 11.96 -15.29 -4.92
N GLU A 242 13.01 -15.60 -5.68
CA GLU A 242 14.28 -14.86 -5.63
C GLU A 242 14.10 -13.46 -6.23
N THR A 243 13.34 -13.35 -7.31
CA THR A 243 13.04 -12.08 -7.97
C THR A 243 12.11 -11.22 -7.12
N ILE A 244 11.05 -11.81 -6.56
CA ILE A 244 10.03 -11.10 -5.78
C ILE A 244 10.55 -10.75 -4.38
N GLY A 245 11.43 -11.56 -3.82
CA GLY A 245 11.97 -11.41 -2.47
C GLY A 245 11.07 -11.95 -1.35
N LYS A 246 10.06 -12.75 -1.70
CA LYS A 246 9.18 -13.45 -0.76
C LYS A 246 8.70 -14.77 -1.33
N ILE A 247 8.36 -15.71 -0.44
CA ILE A 247 7.60 -16.92 -0.81
C ILE A 247 6.12 -16.58 -0.66
N GLY A 248 5.33 -16.82 -1.71
CA GLY A 248 3.90 -16.58 -1.68
C GLY A 248 3.15 -17.58 -0.80
N THR A 249 2.18 -17.11 -0.04
CA THR A 249 1.38 -17.91 0.91
C THR A 249 -0.13 -17.76 0.75
N ASP A 250 -0.60 -17.06 -0.26
CA ASP A 250 -2.04 -16.76 -0.44
C ASP A 250 -2.91 -18.03 -0.46
N ILE A 251 -2.41 -19.13 -1.05
CA ILE A 251 -3.13 -20.41 -1.09
C ILE A 251 -3.22 -21.03 0.32
N GLU A 252 -2.12 -21.02 1.06
CA GLU A 252 -2.04 -21.59 2.42
C GLU A 252 -2.91 -20.80 3.41
N ASP A 253 -2.89 -19.49 3.28
CA ASP A 253 -3.55 -18.54 4.19
C ASP A 253 -5.04 -18.33 3.88
N PHE A 254 -5.59 -19.08 2.95
CA PHE A 254 -7.00 -18.97 2.54
C PHE A 254 -7.37 -17.55 2.06
N LYS A 255 -6.45 -16.84 1.43
CA LYS A 255 -6.71 -15.48 0.97
C LYS A 255 -7.73 -15.42 -0.16
N CYS A 256 -8.56 -14.37 -0.17
CA CYS A 256 -9.42 -14.06 -1.30
C CYS A 256 -8.60 -13.40 -2.42
N SER A 257 -7.73 -14.21 -3.05
CA SER A 257 -6.92 -13.74 -4.17
C SER A 257 -7.72 -13.71 -5.47
N TRP A 258 -7.28 -12.91 -6.41
CA TRP A 258 -7.87 -12.87 -7.75
C TRP A 258 -7.82 -14.25 -8.44
N LEU A 259 -6.73 -15.00 -8.21
CA LEU A 259 -6.54 -16.32 -8.82
C LEU A 259 -7.60 -17.34 -8.34
N VAL A 260 -7.85 -17.42 -7.01
CA VAL A 260 -8.86 -18.35 -6.51
C VAL A 260 -10.27 -17.97 -6.96
N VAL A 261 -10.56 -16.67 -7.03
CA VAL A 261 -11.87 -16.20 -7.54
C VAL A 261 -12.04 -16.58 -8.99
N LYS A 262 -11.02 -16.37 -9.84
CA LYS A 262 -11.04 -16.79 -11.24
C LYS A 262 -11.12 -18.31 -11.40
N ALA A 263 -10.41 -19.06 -10.57
CA ALA A 263 -10.51 -20.52 -10.55
C ALA A 263 -11.94 -20.98 -10.23
N LEU A 264 -12.60 -20.38 -9.23
CA LEU A 264 -13.99 -20.70 -8.90
C LEU A 264 -14.97 -20.39 -10.05
N GLU A 265 -14.76 -19.28 -10.75
CA GLU A 265 -15.61 -18.89 -11.89
C GLU A 265 -15.45 -19.84 -13.09
N LEU A 266 -14.24 -20.31 -13.37
CA LEU A 266 -13.92 -21.11 -14.54
C LEU A 266 -14.04 -22.63 -14.32
N SER A 267 -14.09 -23.08 -13.05
CA SER A 267 -14.08 -24.49 -12.67
C SER A 267 -15.44 -25.16 -12.90
N ASN A 268 -15.41 -26.41 -13.38
CA ASN A 268 -16.53 -27.32 -13.28
C ASN A 268 -16.68 -27.86 -11.83
N GLU A 269 -17.73 -28.63 -11.56
CA GLU A 269 -18.01 -29.13 -10.21
C GLU A 269 -16.91 -30.04 -9.63
N GLN A 270 -16.23 -30.82 -10.49
CA GLN A 270 -15.11 -31.65 -10.05
C GLN A 270 -13.89 -30.80 -9.64
N GLN A 271 -13.59 -29.78 -10.42
CA GLN A 271 -12.50 -28.85 -10.17
C GLN A 271 -12.77 -27.97 -8.93
N LYS A 272 -14.01 -27.54 -8.70
CA LYS A 272 -14.41 -26.86 -7.47
C LYS A 272 -14.16 -27.72 -6.22
N ARG A 273 -14.41 -29.03 -6.29
CA ARG A 273 -14.11 -29.95 -5.18
C ARG A 273 -12.62 -29.94 -4.82
N ILE A 274 -11.73 -29.85 -5.81
CA ILE A 274 -10.28 -29.76 -5.58
C ILE A 274 -9.98 -28.50 -4.76
N LEU A 275 -10.57 -27.35 -5.09
CA LEU A 275 -10.40 -26.12 -4.32
C LEU A 275 -10.93 -26.28 -2.89
N HIS A 276 -12.13 -26.82 -2.70
CA HIS A 276 -12.70 -27.04 -1.37
C HIS A 276 -11.88 -28.00 -0.51
N GLU A 277 -11.23 -29.00 -1.11
CA GLU A 277 -10.43 -29.99 -0.38
C GLU A 277 -9.03 -29.47 -0.03
N HIS A 278 -8.43 -28.62 -0.85
CA HIS A 278 -7.00 -28.29 -0.77
C HIS A 278 -6.66 -26.84 -0.49
N TYR A 279 -7.55 -25.87 -0.80
CA TYR A 279 -7.29 -24.45 -0.58
C TYR A 279 -7.31 -24.09 0.91
N GLY A 280 -6.34 -23.29 1.33
CA GLY A 280 -6.22 -22.84 2.73
C GLY A 280 -5.57 -23.88 3.66
N LYS A 281 -4.77 -24.78 3.10
CA LYS A 281 -4.02 -25.78 3.87
C LYS A 281 -2.51 -25.60 3.64
N PRO A 282 -1.70 -25.53 4.71
CA PRO A 282 -0.27 -25.24 4.60
C PRO A 282 0.58 -26.40 4.08
N ASP A 283 0.02 -27.61 3.99
CA ASP A 283 0.75 -28.77 3.46
C ASP A 283 1.15 -28.53 1.99
N PRO A 284 2.44 -28.64 1.63
CA PRO A 284 2.91 -28.46 0.26
C PRO A 284 2.19 -29.31 -0.79
N ALA A 285 1.70 -30.51 -0.42
CA ALA A 285 0.92 -31.35 -1.32
C ALA A 285 -0.43 -30.73 -1.68
N ASN A 286 -1.10 -30.08 -0.74
CA ASN A 286 -2.35 -29.33 -1.00
C ASN A 286 -2.11 -28.11 -1.88
N VAL A 287 -1.07 -27.35 -1.58
CA VAL A 287 -0.68 -26.18 -2.38
C VAL A 287 -0.37 -26.58 -3.82
N ALA A 288 0.37 -27.68 -4.02
CA ALA A 288 0.70 -28.21 -5.35
C ALA A 288 -0.55 -28.59 -6.17
N LYS A 289 -1.57 -29.16 -5.53
CA LYS A 289 -2.83 -29.52 -6.21
C LYS A 289 -3.61 -28.28 -6.65
N VAL A 290 -3.64 -27.23 -5.85
CA VAL A 290 -4.25 -25.96 -6.21
C VAL A 290 -3.50 -25.31 -7.38
N LYS A 291 -2.17 -25.27 -7.33
CA LYS A 291 -1.35 -24.74 -8.44
C LYS A 291 -1.52 -25.54 -9.73
N ALA A 292 -1.63 -26.86 -9.64
CA ALA A 292 -1.91 -27.73 -10.81
C ALA A 292 -3.27 -27.38 -11.44
N LEU A 293 -4.29 -27.14 -10.62
CA LEU A 293 -5.60 -26.69 -11.12
C LEU A 293 -5.51 -25.32 -11.80
N TYR A 294 -4.77 -24.38 -11.22
CA TYR A 294 -4.56 -23.05 -11.83
C TYR A 294 -3.90 -23.16 -13.20
N ASN A 295 -2.95 -24.07 -13.37
CA ASN A 295 -2.33 -24.36 -14.67
C ASN A 295 -3.31 -25.04 -15.64
N GLU A 296 -4.11 -25.99 -15.17
CA GLU A 296 -5.16 -26.65 -15.99
C GLU A 296 -6.18 -25.64 -16.53
N LEU A 297 -6.58 -24.67 -15.70
CA LEU A 297 -7.49 -23.59 -16.06
C LEU A 297 -6.82 -22.48 -16.90
N ASN A 298 -5.52 -22.59 -17.17
CA ASN A 298 -4.73 -21.57 -17.87
C ASN A 298 -4.88 -20.16 -17.23
N LEU A 299 -4.81 -20.06 -15.91
CA LEU A 299 -4.96 -18.77 -15.23
C LEU A 299 -3.87 -17.77 -15.62
N LYS A 300 -2.71 -18.25 -16.07
CA LYS A 300 -1.67 -17.37 -16.63
C LYS A 300 -2.18 -16.62 -17.86
N GLY A 301 -2.79 -17.30 -18.81
CA GLY A 301 -3.38 -16.68 -19.99
C GLY A 301 -4.56 -15.76 -19.64
N VAL A 302 -5.39 -16.14 -18.67
CA VAL A 302 -6.48 -15.31 -18.15
C VAL A 302 -5.94 -14.02 -17.52
N PHE A 303 -4.83 -14.10 -16.81
CA PHE A 303 -4.16 -12.92 -16.22
C PHE A 303 -3.56 -12.01 -17.32
N GLU A 304 -2.89 -12.57 -18.32
CA GLU A 304 -2.32 -11.80 -19.44
C GLU A 304 -3.40 -11.01 -20.19
N GLU A 305 -4.57 -11.60 -20.40
CA GLU A 305 -5.72 -10.91 -20.99
C GLU A 305 -6.26 -9.81 -20.07
N TYR A 306 -6.43 -10.10 -18.78
CA TYR A 306 -6.86 -9.11 -17.79
C TYR A 306 -5.89 -7.92 -17.74
N GLU A 307 -4.58 -8.18 -17.72
CA GLU A 307 -3.54 -7.13 -17.69
C GLU A 307 -3.64 -6.23 -18.92
N SER A 308 -3.78 -6.82 -20.11
CA SER A 308 -3.91 -6.07 -21.35
C SER A 308 -5.16 -5.20 -21.38
N GLN A 309 -6.31 -5.75 -21.01
CA GLN A 309 -7.59 -5.02 -20.96
C GLN A 309 -7.59 -3.91 -19.91
N SER A 310 -7.02 -4.17 -18.73
CA SER A 310 -6.92 -3.19 -17.65
C SER A 310 -6.02 -2.01 -18.03
N TYR A 311 -4.89 -2.31 -18.66
CA TYR A 311 -3.97 -1.29 -19.15
C TYR A 311 -4.65 -0.38 -20.18
N GLU A 312 -5.29 -0.96 -21.20
CA GLU A 312 -5.98 -0.20 -22.24
C GLU A 312 -7.10 0.69 -21.65
N LYS A 313 -7.91 0.14 -20.75
CA LYS A 313 -8.97 0.89 -20.06
C LYS A 313 -8.41 2.07 -19.28
N ILE A 314 -7.33 1.86 -18.53
CA ILE A 314 -6.70 2.91 -17.73
C ILE A 314 -6.10 4.00 -18.65
N VAL A 315 -5.38 3.62 -19.71
CA VAL A 315 -4.82 4.57 -20.68
C VAL A 315 -5.92 5.43 -21.30
N ASN A 316 -7.02 4.84 -21.76
CA ASN A 316 -8.14 5.56 -22.34
C ASN A 316 -8.75 6.56 -21.33
N SER A 317 -8.89 6.17 -20.06
CA SER A 317 -9.39 7.06 -19.01
C SER A 317 -8.43 8.22 -18.73
N ILE A 318 -7.13 7.97 -18.75
CA ILE A 318 -6.10 9.01 -18.58
C ILE A 318 -6.16 10.01 -19.75
N GLU A 319 -6.21 9.52 -20.98
CA GLU A 319 -6.21 10.36 -22.18
C GLU A 319 -7.46 11.20 -22.32
N ALA A 320 -8.57 10.78 -21.74
CA ALA A 320 -9.82 11.55 -21.68
C ALA A 320 -9.76 12.70 -20.67
N HIS A 321 -8.79 12.74 -19.76
CA HIS A 321 -8.67 13.82 -18.79
C HIS A 321 -8.23 15.14 -19.46
N PRO A 322 -8.86 16.30 -19.15
CA PRO A 322 -8.58 17.56 -19.84
C PRO A 322 -7.19 18.15 -19.52
N SER A 323 -6.65 17.92 -18.34
CA SER A 323 -5.36 18.46 -17.91
C SER A 323 -4.20 17.58 -18.35
N LYS A 324 -3.27 18.13 -19.14
CA LYS A 324 -2.03 17.43 -19.55
C LYS A 324 -1.09 17.15 -18.38
N ALA A 325 -1.03 18.06 -17.40
CA ALA A 325 -0.24 17.86 -16.18
C ALA A 325 -0.76 16.66 -15.38
N VAL A 326 -2.06 16.55 -15.19
CA VAL A 326 -2.70 15.41 -14.52
C VAL A 326 -2.51 14.13 -15.31
N GLN A 327 -2.65 14.16 -16.64
CA GLN A 327 -2.32 13.00 -17.49
C GLN A 327 -0.88 12.55 -17.27
N ALA A 328 0.08 13.47 -17.19
CA ALA A 328 1.49 13.12 -16.95
C ALA A 328 1.70 12.44 -15.60
N VAL A 329 1.05 12.90 -14.53
CA VAL A 329 1.07 12.25 -13.21
C VAL A 329 0.54 10.81 -13.30
N LEU A 330 -0.64 10.62 -13.89
CA LEU A 330 -1.28 9.32 -13.99
C LEU A 330 -0.48 8.35 -14.88
N LYS A 331 0.06 8.82 -16.00
CA LYS A 331 0.94 8.04 -16.87
C LYS A 331 2.23 7.61 -16.16
N SER A 332 2.79 8.48 -15.31
CA SER A 332 3.97 8.13 -14.49
C SER A 332 3.70 6.99 -13.52
N PHE A 333 2.53 6.98 -12.87
CA PHE A 333 2.11 5.89 -12.00
C PHE A 333 1.89 4.59 -12.78
N LEU A 334 1.18 4.66 -13.90
CA LEU A 334 0.90 3.49 -14.73
C LEU A 334 2.19 2.85 -15.27
N ALA A 335 3.16 3.66 -15.70
CA ALA A 335 4.44 3.18 -16.20
C ALA A 335 5.25 2.40 -15.15
N LYS A 336 5.11 2.74 -13.86
CA LYS A 336 5.79 2.05 -12.76
C LYS A 336 5.22 0.66 -12.46
N ILE A 337 3.95 0.42 -12.78
CA ILE A 337 3.27 -0.83 -12.46
C ILE A 337 3.04 -1.74 -13.67
N TYR A 338 3.08 -1.21 -14.89
CA TYR A 338 2.80 -2.00 -16.09
C TYR A 338 3.88 -3.07 -16.32
N LYS A 339 3.44 -4.33 -16.41
CA LYS A 339 4.32 -5.50 -16.61
C LYS A 339 5.49 -5.59 -15.62
N ARG A 340 5.28 -5.15 -14.40
CA ARG A 340 6.29 -5.30 -13.36
C ARG A 340 6.54 -6.78 -13.03
N GLN A 341 7.76 -7.08 -12.57
CA GLN A 341 8.16 -8.45 -12.19
C GLN A 341 8.40 -8.58 -10.68
N LYS A 342 8.32 -7.49 -9.92
CA LYS A 342 8.42 -7.47 -8.46
C LYS A 342 7.80 -6.20 -7.86
#